data_a8b1a06f7e90aa02417125df574186ea
#
_entry.id   a8b1a06f7e90aa02417125df574186ea
#
_cell.length_a   1.000
_cell.length_b   1.000
_cell.length_c   1.000
_cell.angle_alpha   90.00
_cell.angle_beta   90.00
_cell.angle_gamma   90.00
#
_symmetry.space_group_name_H-M   'P 1'
#
loop_
_entity.id
_entity.type
_entity.pdbx_description
1 polymer ?
#
loop_
_entity_poly.entity_id
_entity_poly.type
_entity_poly.pdbx_seq_one_letter_code
_entity_poly.pdbx_strand_id
1 'polypeptide(L)'
;TPRITVETMAYTHEGRPILALTITSPENHARIDAIKASHVALSDPNSEQEVDNDMPIITWLNYGVHGAEVSSTDSSMAVAYHLAAAQGDEIESTLQQSVIILIAVFNPDGNSRMSAWNHMHGGYVPVSNPNHRLHNTFWPGGRTNHYWFDLNRQWLIIQHPGPRGWVAKFHEWK
;
A
#
# COMPACT_ATOMS: atom_id res chain seq x y z
N THR A 1 -6.21 17.83 1.65
CA THR A 1 -5.86 17.99 3.06
C THR A 1 -4.34 18.09 3.19
N PRO A 2 -3.81 18.86 4.16
CA PRO A 2 -2.36 18.98 4.36
C PRO A 2 -1.73 17.72 5.01
N ARG A 3 -2.52 16.72 5.34
CA ARG A 3 -2.07 15.46 5.96
C ARG A 3 -1.60 14.40 4.96
N ILE A 4 -1.86 14.56 3.66
CA ILE A 4 -1.57 13.53 2.65
C ILE A 4 -0.80 14.13 1.47
N THR A 5 0.25 13.42 1.06
CA THR A 5 0.85 13.53 -0.28
C THR A 5 0.69 12.22 -1.02
N VAL A 6 0.57 12.29 -2.34
CA VAL A 6 0.38 11.12 -3.21
C VAL A 6 1.44 11.14 -4.29
N GLU A 7 2.08 10.00 -4.51
CA GLU A 7 3.05 9.82 -5.58
C GLU A 7 2.82 8.51 -6.33
N THR A 8 3.24 8.46 -7.58
CA THR A 8 3.29 7.21 -8.35
C THR A 8 4.67 6.59 -8.16
N MET A 9 4.76 5.49 -7.41
CA MET A 9 6.02 4.80 -7.16
C MET A 9 6.42 3.81 -8.26
N ALA A 10 5.48 3.33 -9.05
CA ALA A 10 5.70 2.43 -10.16
C ALA A 10 4.49 2.37 -11.10
N TYR A 11 4.68 1.74 -12.25
CA TYR A 11 3.61 1.31 -13.15
C TYR A 11 3.65 -0.21 -13.30
N THR A 12 2.48 -0.82 -13.45
CA THR A 12 2.38 -2.26 -13.71
C THR A 12 2.71 -2.57 -15.19
N HIS A 13 2.72 -3.86 -15.54
CA HIS A 13 2.87 -4.29 -16.94
C HIS A 13 1.70 -3.83 -17.83
N GLU A 14 0.53 -3.59 -17.27
CA GLU A 14 -0.64 -3.06 -17.99
C GLU A 14 -0.71 -1.51 -17.93
N GLY A 15 0.34 -0.85 -17.45
CA GLY A 15 0.44 0.61 -17.39
C GLY A 15 -0.40 1.26 -16.28
N ARG A 16 -0.91 0.51 -15.30
CA ARG A 16 -1.62 1.09 -14.17
C ARG A 16 -0.65 1.64 -13.13
N PRO A 17 -0.89 2.86 -12.61
CA PRO A 17 -0.06 3.42 -11.56
C PRO A 17 -0.22 2.65 -10.24
N ILE A 18 0.87 2.46 -9.54
CA ILE A 18 0.89 2.00 -8.15
C ILE A 18 1.19 3.23 -7.30
N LEU A 19 0.22 3.62 -6.48
CA LEU A 19 0.27 4.85 -5.71
C LEU A 19 0.73 4.58 -4.29
N ALA A 20 1.63 5.44 -3.81
CA ALA A 20 2.00 5.55 -2.41
C ALA A 20 1.43 6.85 -1.84
N LEU A 21 0.74 6.74 -0.72
CA LEU A 21 0.24 7.87 0.05
C LEU A 21 1.12 8.01 1.29
N THR A 22 1.73 9.16 1.47
CA THR A 22 2.41 9.52 2.72
C THR A 22 1.44 10.32 3.57
N ILE A 23 1.08 9.79 4.72
CA ILE A 23 0.06 10.33 5.62
C ILE A 23 0.69 10.61 6.98
N THR A 24 0.66 11.86 7.41
CA THR A 24 1.22 12.30 8.69
C THR A 24 0.67 13.68 9.06
N SER A 25 1.11 14.25 10.19
CA SER A 25 0.74 15.62 10.53
C SER A 25 1.34 16.65 9.56
N PRO A 26 0.74 17.85 9.43
CA PRO A 26 1.32 18.94 8.61
C PRO A 26 2.72 19.33 9.06
N GLU A 27 3.00 19.29 10.36
CA GLU A 27 4.30 19.60 10.97
C GLU A 27 5.36 18.56 10.53
N ASN A 28 5.00 17.28 10.51
CA ASN A 28 5.88 16.24 10.01
C ASN A 28 6.09 16.35 8.50
N HIS A 29 5.06 16.71 7.72
CA HIS A 29 5.24 16.99 6.28
C HIS A 29 6.25 18.10 6.02
N ALA A 30 6.26 19.15 6.85
CA ALA A 30 7.20 20.26 6.71
C ALA A 30 8.67 19.85 6.95
N ARG A 31 8.92 18.74 7.64
CA ARG A 31 10.27 18.20 7.93
C ARG A 31 10.48 16.76 7.41
N ILE A 32 9.71 16.34 6.44
CA ILE A 32 9.65 14.94 6.00
C ILE A 32 11.02 14.40 5.55
N ASP A 33 11.82 15.22 4.88
CA ASP A 33 13.16 14.81 4.43
C ASP A 33 14.14 14.62 5.61
N ALA A 34 14.01 15.41 6.67
CA ALA A 34 14.80 15.22 7.88
C ALA A 34 14.40 13.94 8.61
N ILE A 35 13.09 13.64 8.69
CA ILE A 35 12.59 12.37 9.26
C ILE A 35 13.15 11.17 8.48
N LYS A 36 13.06 11.20 7.15
CA LYS A 36 13.66 10.16 6.29
C LYS A 36 15.15 9.99 6.54
N ALA A 37 15.90 11.08 6.53
CA ALA A 37 17.35 11.05 6.72
C ALA A 37 17.74 10.43 8.07
N SER A 38 17.01 10.74 9.13
CA SER A 38 17.24 10.15 10.47
C SER A 38 16.98 8.65 10.48
N HIS A 39 15.88 8.16 9.86
CA HIS A 39 15.60 6.72 9.76
C HIS A 39 16.62 5.97 8.92
N VAL A 40 17.04 6.55 7.79
CA VAL A 40 18.10 5.96 6.96
C VAL A 40 19.41 5.88 7.72
N ALA A 41 19.78 6.93 8.46
CA ALA A 41 20.98 6.95 9.29
C ALA A 41 20.94 5.89 10.40
N LEU A 42 19.79 5.69 11.07
CA LEU A 42 19.63 4.62 12.08
C LEU A 42 19.79 3.22 11.49
N SER A 43 19.55 3.04 10.19
CA SER A 43 19.72 1.75 9.51
C SER A 43 21.14 1.47 9.05
N ASP A 44 22.04 2.45 9.09
CA ASP A 44 23.46 2.32 8.72
C ASP A 44 24.28 1.90 9.95
N PRO A 45 24.91 0.71 9.94
CA PRO A 45 25.71 0.23 11.05
C PRO A 45 26.95 1.08 11.35
N ASN A 46 27.36 1.97 10.44
CA ASN A 46 28.48 2.89 10.63
C ASN A 46 28.03 4.29 11.06
N SER A 47 26.74 4.52 11.23
CA SER A 47 26.19 5.80 11.67
C SER A 47 26.33 5.95 13.17
N GLU A 48 26.65 7.17 13.62
CA GLU A 48 26.62 7.57 15.03
C GLU A 48 25.23 8.14 15.45
N GLN A 49 24.22 8.02 14.57
CA GLN A 49 22.87 8.50 14.86
C GLN A 49 22.26 7.77 16.05
N GLU A 50 21.89 8.48 17.08
CA GLU A 50 21.13 7.96 18.20
C GLU A 50 19.63 8.03 17.93
N VAL A 51 18.86 7.12 18.57
CA VAL A 51 17.41 7.14 18.53
C VAL A 51 16.90 8.36 19.26
N ASP A 52 16.15 9.21 18.55
CA ASP A 52 15.40 10.32 19.15
C ASP A 52 13.98 9.83 19.49
N ASN A 53 13.60 9.90 20.77
CA ASN A 53 12.29 9.46 21.24
C ASN A 53 11.13 10.30 20.67
N ASP A 54 11.41 11.50 20.17
CA ASP A 54 10.45 12.38 19.53
C ASP A 54 10.38 12.18 18.01
N MET A 55 11.17 11.25 17.47
CA MET A 55 11.16 10.91 16.05
C MET A 55 9.90 10.08 15.70
N PRO A 56 9.08 10.52 14.73
CA PRO A 56 7.92 9.74 14.29
C PRO A 56 8.32 8.37 13.77
N ILE A 57 7.57 7.34 14.14
CA ILE A 57 7.75 6.00 13.60
C ILE A 57 7.26 5.92 12.15
N ILE A 58 7.91 5.09 11.32
CA ILE A 58 7.45 4.82 9.95
C ILE A 58 6.63 3.55 9.95
N THR A 59 5.37 3.67 9.52
CA THR A 59 4.43 2.55 9.45
C THR A 59 4.02 2.30 8.00
N TRP A 60 4.14 1.05 7.55
CA TRP A 60 3.71 0.63 6.23
C TRP A 60 2.37 -0.08 6.28
N LEU A 61 1.38 0.45 5.55
CA LEU A 61 0.07 -0.16 5.34
C LEU A 61 -0.03 -0.60 3.88
N ASN A 62 0.18 -1.88 3.65
CA ASN A 62 0.28 -2.46 2.32
C ASN A 62 -0.94 -3.32 2.00
N TYR A 63 -1.73 -2.91 0.99
CA TYR A 63 -2.96 -3.57 0.60
C TYR A 63 -2.86 -4.20 -0.79
N GLY A 64 -3.65 -5.23 -1.02
CA GLY A 64 -3.87 -5.79 -2.34
C GLY A 64 -2.64 -6.34 -3.05
N VAL A 65 -1.70 -6.99 -2.35
CA VAL A 65 -0.58 -7.71 -2.98
C VAL A 65 -1.09 -8.86 -3.85
N HIS A 66 -2.17 -9.50 -3.44
CA HIS A 66 -2.94 -10.40 -4.27
C HIS A 66 -4.24 -9.69 -4.69
N GLY A 67 -4.41 -9.48 -5.98
CA GLY A 67 -5.57 -8.75 -6.49
C GLY A 67 -6.92 -9.44 -6.27
N ALA A 68 -6.92 -10.73 -5.93
CA ALA A 68 -8.12 -11.48 -5.58
C ALA A 68 -8.65 -11.15 -4.16
N GLU A 69 -7.86 -10.49 -3.32
CA GLU A 69 -8.22 -10.10 -1.97
C GLU A 69 -8.91 -8.72 -1.98
N VAL A 70 -10.05 -8.63 -2.67
CA VAL A 70 -10.71 -7.36 -3.02
C VAL A 70 -11.10 -6.51 -1.82
N SER A 71 -11.50 -7.12 -0.71
CA SER A 71 -11.86 -6.40 0.52
C SER A 71 -10.67 -5.63 1.12
N SER A 72 -9.45 -6.12 0.92
CA SER A 72 -8.22 -5.44 1.30
C SER A 72 -8.09 -4.11 0.55
N THR A 73 -8.25 -4.14 -0.77
CA THR A 73 -8.18 -2.93 -1.61
C THR A 73 -9.30 -1.94 -1.27
N ASP A 74 -10.53 -2.42 -1.11
CA ASP A 74 -11.68 -1.56 -0.76
C ASP A 74 -11.49 -0.89 0.60
N SER A 75 -11.02 -1.63 1.60
CA SER A 75 -10.78 -1.08 2.94
C SER A 75 -9.65 -0.04 2.96
N SER A 76 -8.68 -0.13 2.05
CA SER A 76 -7.58 0.84 1.98
C SER A 76 -8.06 2.27 1.76
N MET A 77 -9.12 2.45 0.95
CA MET A 77 -9.72 3.77 0.70
C MET A 77 -10.39 4.34 1.95
N ALA A 78 -11.11 3.48 2.71
CA ALA A 78 -11.73 3.89 3.96
C ALA A 78 -10.69 4.28 5.02
N VAL A 79 -9.59 3.52 5.11
CA VAL A 79 -8.48 3.83 6.01
C VAL A 79 -7.80 5.13 5.61
N ALA A 80 -7.48 5.32 4.34
CA ALA A 80 -6.87 6.56 3.85
C ALA A 80 -7.77 7.78 4.12
N TYR A 81 -9.09 7.63 3.88
CA TYR A 81 -10.06 8.69 4.19
C TYR A 81 -10.12 9.01 5.68
N HIS A 82 -10.17 7.98 6.53
CA HIS A 82 -10.17 8.16 7.98
C HIS A 82 -8.92 8.92 8.45
N LEU A 83 -7.73 8.48 8.06
CA LEU A 83 -6.47 9.15 8.43
C LEU A 83 -6.39 10.60 7.92
N ALA A 84 -6.96 10.86 6.75
CA ALA A 84 -6.96 12.19 6.15
C ALA A 84 -7.94 13.18 6.78
N ALA A 85 -9.11 12.69 7.23
CA ALA A 85 -10.27 13.54 7.52
C ALA A 85 -10.73 13.47 8.98
N ALA A 86 -10.41 12.42 9.73
CA ALA A 86 -10.79 12.30 11.12
C ALA A 86 -10.17 13.42 11.97
N GLN A 87 -10.88 13.81 13.01
CA GLN A 87 -10.51 14.88 13.93
C GLN A 87 -10.52 14.37 15.38
N GLY A 88 -9.82 15.07 16.25
CA GLY A 88 -9.72 14.78 17.67
C GLY A 88 -8.34 14.31 18.09
N ASP A 89 -8.08 14.37 19.39
CA ASP A 89 -6.75 14.23 19.99
C ASP A 89 -6.07 12.88 19.64
N GLU A 90 -6.84 11.81 19.55
CA GLU A 90 -6.31 10.48 19.25
C GLU A 90 -5.68 10.41 17.85
N ILE A 91 -6.41 10.84 16.82
CA ILE A 91 -5.89 10.82 15.44
C ILE A 91 -4.77 11.84 15.24
N GLU A 92 -4.88 13.01 15.86
CA GLU A 92 -3.86 14.05 15.76
C GLU A 92 -2.57 13.60 16.42
N SER A 93 -2.63 13.00 17.60
CA SER A 93 -1.49 12.38 18.28
C SER A 93 -0.87 11.25 17.45
N THR A 94 -1.70 10.38 16.87
CA THR A 94 -1.23 9.29 16.00
C THR A 94 -0.46 9.82 14.81
N LEU A 95 -0.98 10.84 14.12
CA LEU A 95 -0.32 11.42 12.97
C LEU A 95 0.93 12.24 13.33
N GLN A 96 0.99 12.78 14.53
CA GLN A 96 2.17 13.47 15.02
C GLN A 96 3.32 12.51 15.35
N GLN A 97 2.99 11.33 15.85
CA GLN A 97 3.94 10.30 16.26
C GLN A 97 4.30 9.32 15.15
N SER A 98 3.66 9.43 13.97
CA SER A 98 3.90 8.49 12.87
C SER A 98 3.93 9.15 11.49
N VAL A 99 4.68 8.53 10.59
CA VAL A 99 4.56 8.72 9.14
C VAL A 99 4.04 7.40 8.56
N ILE A 100 2.83 7.43 8.03
CA ILE A 100 2.16 6.26 7.48
C ILE A 100 2.34 6.25 5.97
N ILE A 101 2.99 5.22 5.45
CA ILE A 101 3.09 4.96 4.01
C ILE A 101 2.02 3.95 3.64
N LEU A 102 0.98 4.40 2.97
CA LEU A 102 -0.14 3.55 2.56
C LEU A 102 -0.07 3.27 1.05
N ILE A 103 0.00 1.99 0.71
CA ILE A 103 -0.10 1.51 -0.67
C ILE A 103 -1.49 0.89 -0.84
N ALA A 104 -2.37 1.55 -1.57
CA ALA A 104 -3.77 1.15 -1.69
C ALA A 104 -3.96 -0.18 -2.42
N VAL A 105 -3.14 -0.45 -3.43
CA VAL A 105 -3.16 -1.70 -4.18
C VAL A 105 -1.80 -1.99 -4.81
N PHE A 106 -1.16 -3.07 -4.37
CA PHE A 106 0.12 -3.52 -4.95
C PHE A 106 -0.03 -4.20 -6.31
N ASN A 107 -1.17 -4.85 -6.54
CA ASN A 107 -1.45 -5.61 -7.75
C ASN A 107 -2.75 -5.13 -8.43
N PRO A 108 -2.74 -3.94 -9.03
CA PRO A 108 -3.94 -3.42 -9.69
C PRO A 108 -4.34 -4.24 -10.93
N ASP A 109 -3.41 -4.92 -11.61
CA ASP A 109 -3.72 -5.79 -12.74
C ASP A 109 -4.53 -7.01 -12.29
N GLY A 110 -4.09 -7.69 -11.25
CA GLY A 110 -4.81 -8.82 -10.65
C GLY A 110 -6.16 -8.41 -10.05
N ASN A 111 -6.20 -7.25 -9.40
CA ASN A 111 -7.43 -6.69 -8.84
C ASN A 111 -8.46 -6.39 -9.94
N SER A 112 -8.03 -5.79 -11.05
CA SER A 112 -8.89 -5.52 -12.21
C SER A 112 -9.49 -6.79 -12.79
N ARG A 113 -8.71 -7.89 -12.92
CA ARG A 113 -9.22 -9.19 -13.38
C ARG A 113 -10.27 -9.76 -12.41
N MET A 114 -10.00 -9.70 -11.11
CA MET A 114 -10.93 -10.19 -10.10
C MET A 114 -12.22 -9.38 -10.06
N SER A 115 -12.12 -8.05 -10.18
CA SER A 115 -13.29 -7.17 -10.25
C SER A 115 -14.14 -7.48 -11.48
N ALA A 116 -13.53 -7.69 -12.63
CA ALA A 116 -14.25 -8.10 -13.84
C ALA A 116 -14.97 -9.45 -13.67
N TRP A 117 -14.30 -10.43 -13.05
CA TRP A 117 -14.91 -11.73 -12.72
C TRP A 117 -16.12 -11.57 -11.80
N ASN A 118 -15.96 -10.79 -10.75
CA ASN A 118 -17.04 -10.55 -9.79
C ASN A 118 -18.24 -9.86 -10.44
N HIS A 119 -18.02 -8.89 -11.32
CA HIS A 119 -19.08 -8.23 -12.06
C HIS A 119 -19.79 -9.16 -13.06
N MET A 120 -19.05 -10.07 -13.69
CA MET A 120 -19.66 -11.03 -14.63
C MET A 120 -20.54 -12.08 -13.94
N HIS A 121 -20.21 -12.47 -12.71
CA HIS A 121 -20.83 -13.62 -12.04
C HIS A 121 -21.59 -13.24 -10.76
N GLY A 122 -21.38 -12.04 -10.25
CA GLY A 122 -22.14 -11.49 -9.11
C GLY A 122 -23.50 -10.95 -9.58
N GLY A 123 -24.45 -10.92 -8.66
CA GLY A 123 -25.77 -10.33 -8.85
C GLY A 123 -26.12 -9.42 -7.67
N TYR A 124 -27.32 -8.85 -7.72
CA TYR A 124 -27.85 -8.01 -6.65
C TYR A 124 -28.03 -8.78 -5.33
N VAL A 125 -28.37 -10.07 -5.42
CA VAL A 125 -28.55 -10.93 -4.24
C VAL A 125 -27.22 -11.63 -3.95
N PRO A 126 -26.72 -11.55 -2.69
CA PRO A 126 -25.53 -12.28 -2.27
C PRO A 126 -25.69 -13.80 -2.49
N VAL A 127 -24.65 -14.43 -3.00
CA VAL A 127 -24.61 -15.86 -3.29
C VAL A 127 -23.86 -16.58 -2.19
N SER A 128 -24.57 -17.43 -1.41
CA SER A 128 -23.99 -18.22 -0.33
C SER A 128 -23.51 -19.62 -0.78
N ASN A 129 -23.85 -20.07 -1.98
CA ASN A 129 -23.44 -21.38 -2.50
C ASN A 129 -21.94 -21.37 -2.80
N PRO A 130 -21.08 -22.14 -2.08
CA PRO A 130 -19.64 -22.16 -2.30
C PRO A 130 -19.23 -22.69 -3.68
N ASN A 131 -20.09 -23.44 -4.35
CA ASN A 131 -19.83 -23.97 -5.68
C ASN A 131 -20.24 -23.01 -6.81
N HIS A 132 -20.78 -21.85 -6.48
CA HIS A 132 -21.13 -20.85 -7.48
C HIS A 132 -19.88 -20.27 -8.13
N ARG A 133 -19.98 -19.90 -9.42
CA ARG A 133 -18.88 -19.34 -10.20
C ARG A 133 -18.26 -18.08 -9.57
N LEU A 134 -19.05 -17.28 -8.87
CA LEU A 134 -18.55 -16.11 -8.17
C LEU A 134 -17.37 -16.44 -7.24
N HIS A 135 -17.46 -17.59 -6.54
CA HIS A 135 -16.45 -18.04 -5.57
C HIS A 135 -15.35 -18.92 -6.17
N ASN A 136 -15.51 -19.35 -7.43
CA ASN A 136 -14.62 -20.29 -8.10
C ASN A 136 -14.07 -19.68 -9.39
N THR A 137 -13.05 -18.86 -9.25
CA THR A 137 -12.39 -18.21 -10.38
C THR A 137 -11.53 -19.18 -11.17
N PHE A 138 -11.47 -19.00 -12.48
CA PHE A 138 -10.50 -19.70 -13.31
C PHE A 138 -9.08 -19.19 -13.06
N TRP A 139 -8.09 -20.06 -13.32
CA TRP A 139 -6.74 -19.59 -13.53
C TRP A 139 -6.68 -18.67 -14.78
N PRO A 140 -5.96 -17.52 -14.74
CA PRO A 140 -5.03 -17.12 -13.69
C PRO A 140 -5.64 -16.37 -12.50
N GLY A 141 -6.96 -16.13 -12.47
CA GLY A 141 -7.64 -15.41 -11.38
C GLY A 141 -7.05 -14.01 -11.12
N GLY A 142 -7.33 -13.48 -9.94
CA GLY A 142 -6.82 -12.16 -9.53
C GLY A 142 -5.57 -12.19 -8.67
N ARG A 143 -5.08 -13.36 -8.24
CA ARG A 143 -3.95 -13.47 -7.32
C ARG A 143 -2.66 -12.88 -7.88
N THR A 144 -2.34 -13.25 -9.11
CA THR A 144 -1.05 -12.96 -9.76
C THR A 144 -1.07 -11.65 -10.56
N ASN A 145 0.11 -11.16 -10.96
CA ASN A 145 0.24 -10.02 -11.86
C ASN A 145 -0.15 -10.37 -13.31
N HIS A 146 0.10 -9.47 -14.28
CA HIS A 146 -0.18 -9.70 -15.71
C HIS A 146 0.47 -10.97 -16.25
N TYR A 147 1.70 -11.28 -15.88
CA TYR A 147 2.46 -12.45 -16.33
C TYR A 147 2.38 -13.63 -15.37
N TRP A 148 1.39 -13.65 -14.48
CA TRP A 148 1.04 -14.74 -13.57
C TRP A 148 2.08 -15.04 -12.49
N PHE A 149 2.89 -14.04 -12.13
CA PHE A 149 3.79 -14.13 -10.99
C PHE A 149 3.08 -13.69 -9.70
N ASP A 150 3.28 -14.46 -8.66
CA ASP A 150 2.88 -14.08 -7.31
C ASP A 150 3.78 -12.95 -6.81
N LEU A 151 3.21 -11.76 -6.66
CA LEU A 151 3.97 -10.59 -6.27
C LEU A 151 4.49 -10.67 -4.82
N ASN A 152 3.84 -11.49 -3.97
CA ASN A 152 4.35 -11.75 -2.61
C ASN A 152 5.56 -12.71 -2.60
N ARG A 153 6.11 -13.08 -3.77
CA ARG A 153 7.38 -13.80 -3.93
C ARG A 153 8.46 -12.94 -4.57
N GLN A 154 8.22 -11.63 -4.73
CA GLN A 154 9.08 -10.72 -5.48
C GLN A 154 9.89 -9.76 -4.60
N TRP A 155 9.89 -9.93 -3.28
CA TRP A 155 10.65 -9.07 -2.36
C TRP A 155 12.17 -9.25 -2.45
N LEU A 156 12.64 -10.41 -2.85
CA LEU A 156 14.07 -10.71 -3.02
C LEU A 156 14.50 -10.69 -4.50
N ILE A 157 13.71 -11.30 -5.39
CA ILE A 157 14.09 -11.48 -6.80
C ILE A 157 13.86 -10.19 -7.61
N ILE A 158 12.81 -9.43 -7.31
CA ILE A 158 12.52 -8.08 -7.82
C ILE A 158 12.52 -7.99 -9.35
N GLN A 159 11.87 -8.94 -10.03
CA GLN A 159 11.92 -9.03 -11.50
C GLN A 159 10.95 -8.06 -12.20
N HIS A 160 9.84 -7.70 -11.54
CA HIS A 160 8.75 -6.94 -12.14
C HIS A 160 8.79 -5.44 -11.79
N PRO A 161 8.21 -4.55 -12.63
CA PRO A 161 8.26 -3.11 -12.41
C PRO A 161 7.63 -2.67 -11.08
N GLY A 162 6.47 -3.23 -10.69
CA GLY A 162 5.84 -2.96 -9.39
C GLY A 162 6.78 -3.24 -8.22
N PRO A 163 7.27 -4.49 -8.05
CA PRO A 163 8.28 -4.84 -7.05
C PRO A 163 9.50 -3.92 -7.00
N ARG A 164 10.03 -3.53 -8.16
CA ARG A 164 11.16 -2.58 -8.21
C ARG A 164 10.80 -1.24 -7.59
N GLY A 165 9.60 -0.74 -7.86
CA GLY A 165 9.13 0.52 -7.30
C GLY A 165 8.94 0.45 -5.79
N TRP A 166 8.24 -0.54 -5.27
CA TRP A 166 7.98 -0.60 -3.83
C TRP A 166 9.22 -0.96 -3.01
N VAL A 167 10.13 -1.80 -3.52
CA VAL A 167 11.39 -2.08 -2.83
C VAL A 167 12.29 -0.85 -2.80
N ALA A 168 12.38 -0.09 -3.91
CA ALA A 168 13.07 1.19 -3.94
C ALA A 168 12.48 2.16 -2.92
N LYS A 169 11.13 2.25 -2.87
CA LYS A 169 10.45 3.10 -1.91
C LYS A 169 10.67 2.66 -0.46
N PHE A 170 10.67 1.36 -0.21
CA PHE A 170 10.99 0.83 1.12
C PHE A 170 12.40 1.23 1.56
N HIS A 171 13.39 1.11 0.68
CA HIS A 171 14.77 1.51 0.98
C HIS A 171 14.97 3.02 1.10
N GLU A 172 14.12 3.82 0.52
CA GLU A 172 14.10 5.28 0.71
C GLU A 172 13.72 5.68 2.14
N TRP A 173 12.91 4.86 2.80
CA TRP A 173 12.38 5.17 4.12
C TRP A 173 13.01 4.38 5.27
N LYS A 174 13.55 3.20 5.00
CA LYS A 174 14.17 2.21 5.92
C LYS A 174 13.70 2.19 7.37
#